data_53ffa47151e41cd0a4c5ba5a50e7e239
#
_entry.id   53ffa47151e41cd0a4c5ba5a50e7e239
#
_cell.length_a   1.000
_cell.length_b   1.000
_cell.length_c   1.000
_cell.angle_alpha   90.00
_cell.angle_beta   90.00
_cell.angle_gamma   90.00
#
_symmetry.space_group_name_H-M   'P 1'
#
loop_
_entity.id
_entity.type
_entity.pdbx_description
1 polymer ?
#
loop_
_entity_poly.entity_id
_entity_poly.type
_entity_poly.pdbx_seq_one_letter_code
_entity_poly.pdbx_strand_id
1 'polypeptide(L)'
;MLNNLFNPENRFWEFMTNMTNVLFVGLIWLICCLPIVTIGASTTALYDYTLKLANNTDGYVLKSFFKAFKKNFIKSTVLWILMLLGTGFLVVDAYVCLRMGTPFSKYLFFAIIAIGILYFIVCIYIFPVLAFFQVNVKGAIKNAFIMGVGNLPLTMLTIIILIIGCFIIYTVPYLIFALGSFVAYVSSFCYLSVFKKYVNTAAEDEK
;
A
#
# COMPACT_ATOMS: atom_id res chain seq x y z
N MET A 1 -30.36 12.62 26.91
CA MET A 1 -29.34 11.63 26.46
C MET A 1 -29.50 11.25 24.97
N LEU A 2 -30.69 11.05 24.44
CA LEU A 2 -30.92 10.71 23.02
C LEU A 2 -30.54 11.81 22.03
N ASN A 3 -30.67 13.10 22.36
CA ASN A 3 -30.31 14.21 21.49
C ASN A 3 -28.81 14.33 21.18
N ASN A 4 -27.94 13.79 22.04
CA ASN A 4 -26.49 13.77 21.79
C ASN A 4 -26.06 12.65 20.83
N LEU A 5 -26.88 11.64 20.60
CA LEU A 5 -26.60 10.56 19.67
C LEU A 5 -26.85 10.96 18.21
N PHE A 6 -27.69 11.96 17.96
CA PHE A 6 -28.02 12.46 16.61
C PHE A 6 -27.28 13.74 16.24
N ASN A 7 -26.30 14.18 17.04
CA ASN A 7 -25.48 15.33 16.70
C ASN A 7 -24.41 14.91 15.69
N PRO A 8 -24.34 15.46 14.46
CA PRO A 8 -23.38 15.07 13.40
C PRO A 8 -21.92 15.37 13.78
N GLU A 9 -21.66 16.15 14.83
CA GLU A 9 -20.33 16.41 15.40
C GLU A 9 -19.84 15.31 16.34
N ASN A 10 -20.62 14.26 16.57
CA ASN A 10 -20.25 13.17 17.48
C ASN A 10 -19.20 12.28 16.82
N ARG A 11 -18.11 11.95 17.50
CA ARG A 11 -17.06 10.98 17.07
C ARG A 11 -17.62 9.67 16.49
N PHE A 12 -18.80 9.28 16.95
CA PHE A 12 -19.48 8.08 16.46
C PHE A 12 -19.94 8.24 15.01
N TRP A 13 -20.54 9.38 14.65
CA TRP A 13 -20.99 9.65 13.26
C TRP A 13 -19.82 9.83 12.32
N GLU A 14 -18.74 10.49 12.76
CA GLU A 14 -17.50 10.61 12.00
C GLU A 14 -16.90 9.23 11.71
N PHE A 15 -16.83 8.35 12.73
CA PHE A 15 -16.37 6.97 12.55
C PHE A 15 -17.25 6.18 11.57
N MET A 16 -18.58 6.26 11.68
CA MET A 16 -19.52 5.58 10.77
C MET A 16 -19.38 6.10 9.34
N THR A 17 -19.23 7.42 9.16
CA THR A 17 -18.99 8.03 7.85
C THR A 17 -17.67 7.55 7.25
N ASN A 18 -16.61 7.51 8.03
CA ASN A 18 -15.31 7.03 7.58
C ASN A 18 -15.36 5.56 7.18
N MET A 19 -16.07 4.71 7.95
CA MET A 19 -16.27 3.30 7.59
C MET A 19 -17.05 3.14 6.29
N THR A 20 -18.13 3.91 6.10
CA THR A 20 -18.91 3.91 4.87
C THR A 20 -18.06 4.37 3.67
N ASN A 21 -17.25 5.41 3.83
CA ASN A 21 -16.35 5.91 2.81
C ASN A 21 -15.27 4.86 2.44
N VAL A 22 -14.71 4.15 3.42
CA VAL A 22 -13.74 3.07 3.22
C VAL A 22 -14.37 1.92 2.43
N LEU A 23 -15.59 1.51 2.77
CA LEU A 23 -16.32 0.48 2.03
C LEU A 23 -16.59 0.91 0.58
N PHE A 24 -17.03 2.16 0.40
CA PHE A 24 -17.35 2.69 -0.91
C PHE A 24 -16.11 2.80 -1.82
N VAL A 25 -14.98 3.29 -1.29
CA VAL A 25 -13.72 3.32 -2.07
C VAL A 25 -13.23 1.92 -2.40
N GLY A 26 -13.46 0.94 -1.53
CA GLY A 26 -13.13 -0.47 -1.79
C GLY A 26 -13.90 -1.07 -2.96
N LEU A 27 -15.19 -0.75 -3.10
CA LEU A 27 -15.99 -1.17 -4.26
C LEU A 27 -15.45 -0.58 -5.56
N ILE A 28 -15.14 0.72 -5.56
CA ILE A 28 -14.58 1.41 -6.74
C ILE A 28 -13.21 0.80 -7.09
N TRP A 29 -12.37 0.57 -6.08
CA TRP A 29 -11.05 -0.05 -6.24
C TRP A 29 -11.16 -1.42 -6.90
N LEU A 30 -12.06 -2.29 -6.41
CA LEU A 30 -12.26 -3.64 -6.96
C LEU A 30 -12.69 -3.59 -8.43
N ILE A 31 -13.66 -2.73 -8.78
CA ILE A 31 -14.11 -2.55 -10.17
C ILE A 31 -12.95 -2.07 -11.05
N CYS A 32 -12.15 -1.12 -10.56
CA CYS A 32 -11.00 -0.61 -11.31
C CYS A 32 -9.81 -1.59 -11.36
N CYS A 33 -9.80 -2.64 -10.53
CA CYS A 33 -8.80 -3.73 -10.57
C CYS A 33 -9.13 -4.83 -11.57
N LEU A 34 -10.34 -4.87 -12.15
CA LEU A 34 -10.73 -5.89 -13.12
C LEU A 34 -9.75 -6.01 -14.30
N PRO A 35 -9.26 -4.92 -14.92
CA PRO A 35 -8.14 -5.01 -15.85
C PRO A 35 -6.83 -5.17 -15.04
N ILE A 36 -6.07 -6.22 -15.29
CA ILE A 36 -4.81 -6.52 -14.59
C ILE A 36 -3.80 -5.35 -14.67
N VAL A 37 -3.80 -4.63 -15.78
CA VAL A 37 -2.91 -3.49 -16.03
C VAL A 37 -3.18 -2.31 -15.10
N THR A 38 -4.42 -2.14 -14.65
CA THR A 38 -4.86 -1.01 -13.83
C THR A 38 -4.74 -1.25 -12.32
N ILE A 39 -4.37 -2.46 -11.88
CA ILE A 39 -4.22 -2.81 -10.46
C ILE A 39 -3.28 -1.83 -9.74
N GLY A 40 -2.14 -1.49 -10.35
CA GLY A 40 -1.20 -0.54 -9.76
C GLY A 40 -1.79 0.87 -9.61
N ALA A 41 -2.51 1.35 -10.62
CA ALA A 41 -3.14 2.66 -10.59
C ALA A 41 -4.30 2.72 -9.58
N SER A 42 -5.12 1.66 -9.53
CA SER A 42 -6.22 1.52 -8.58
C SER A 42 -5.72 1.47 -7.14
N THR A 43 -4.66 0.71 -6.88
CA THR A 43 -4.04 0.59 -5.56
C THR A 43 -3.41 1.91 -5.11
N THR A 44 -2.73 2.64 -6.01
CA THR A 44 -2.23 3.99 -5.70
C THR A 44 -3.35 4.96 -5.37
N ALA A 45 -4.47 4.92 -6.12
CA ALA A 45 -5.63 5.78 -5.86
C ALA A 45 -6.32 5.42 -4.54
N LEU A 46 -6.38 4.14 -4.19
CA LEU A 46 -6.88 3.66 -2.90
C LEU A 46 -6.04 4.24 -1.76
N TYR A 47 -4.71 4.12 -1.83
CA TYR A 47 -3.81 4.69 -0.81
C TYR A 47 -3.85 6.21 -0.77
N ASP A 48 -3.99 6.92 -1.90
CA ASP A 48 -4.16 8.39 -1.90
C ASP A 48 -5.39 8.80 -1.10
N TYR A 49 -6.50 8.09 -1.26
CA TYR A 49 -7.73 8.35 -0.51
C TYR A 49 -7.60 7.97 0.97
N THR A 50 -7.13 6.76 1.28
CA THR A 50 -7.03 6.27 2.66
C THR A 50 -6.01 7.04 3.49
N LEU A 51 -4.91 7.51 2.89
CA LEU A 51 -3.95 8.40 3.54
C LEU A 51 -4.56 9.77 3.87
N LYS A 52 -5.37 10.34 2.97
CA LYS A 52 -6.09 11.59 3.22
C LYS A 52 -7.13 11.43 4.31
N LEU A 53 -7.89 10.33 4.27
CA LEU A 53 -8.88 9.99 5.30
C LEU A 53 -8.22 9.83 6.67
N ALA A 54 -7.10 9.11 6.75
CA ALA A 54 -6.34 8.92 7.99
C ALA A 54 -5.69 10.23 8.51
N ASN A 55 -5.50 11.22 7.63
CA ASN A 55 -4.99 12.55 7.99
C ASN A 55 -6.10 13.59 8.17
N ASN A 56 -7.38 13.21 8.11
CA ASN A 56 -8.57 14.08 8.18
C ASN A 56 -8.54 15.21 7.12
N THR A 57 -8.06 14.93 5.92
CA THR A 57 -7.97 15.86 4.78
C THR A 57 -8.67 15.32 3.54
N ASP A 58 -9.60 14.39 3.76
CA ASP A 58 -10.36 13.75 2.70
C ASP A 58 -11.42 14.68 2.08
N GLY A 59 -11.85 14.28 0.90
CA GLY A 59 -12.94 14.94 0.16
C GLY A 59 -13.90 13.89 -0.38
N TYR A 60 -14.74 14.27 -1.32
CA TYR A 60 -15.66 13.34 -1.97
C TYR A 60 -14.91 12.12 -2.55
N VAL A 61 -15.30 10.92 -2.12
CA VAL A 61 -14.66 9.64 -2.43
C VAL A 61 -14.41 9.48 -3.93
N LEU A 62 -15.46 9.53 -4.75
CA LEU A 62 -15.38 9.36 -6.21
C LEU A 62 -14.39 10.35 -6.85
N LYS A 63 -14.56 11.64 -6.55
CA LYS A 63 -13.76 12.71 -7.15
C LYS A 63 -12.29 12.57 -6.76
N SER A 64 -12.02 12.26 -5.51
CA SER A 64 -10.65 12.09 -4.99
C SER A 64 -9.98 10.86 -5.60
N PHE A 65 -10.68 9.71 -5.63
CA PHE A 65 -10.18 8.47 -6.20
C PHE A 65 -9.84 8.61 -7.69
N PHE A 66 -10.79 9.07 -8.51
CA PHE A 66 -10.56 9.18 -9.97
C PHE A 66 -9.54 10.27 -10.33
N LYS A 67 -9.42 11.33 -9.53
CA LYS A 67 -8.37 12.33 -9.68
C LYS A 67 -6.99 11.72 -9.44
N ALA A 68 -6.82 10.96 -8.36
CA ALA A 68 -5.57 10.27 -8.04
C ALA A 68 -5.26 9.17 -9.07
N PHE A 69 -6.26 8.39 -9.48
CA PHE A 69 -6.16 7.36 -10.50
C PHE A 69 -5.61 7.91 -11.81
N LYS A 70 -6.25 8.95 -12.37
CA LYS A 70 -5.81 9.58 -13.63
C LYS A 70 -4.41 10.19 -13.51
N LYS A 71 -4.14 10.88 -12.40
CA LYS A 71 -2.87 11.57 -12.16
C LYS A 71 -1.67 10.62 -12.12
N ASN A 72 -1.84 9.46 -11.50
CA ASN A 72 -0.76 8.51 -11.27
C ASN A 72 -0.78 7.30 -12.23
N PHE A 73 -1.73 7.26 -13.16
CA PHE A 73 -2.00 6.09 -14.01
C PHE A 73 -0.73 5.51 -14.65
N ILE A 74 -0.01 6.31 -15.41
CA ILE A 74 1.18 5.86 -16.15
C ILE A 74 2.28 5.42 -15.17
N LYS A 75 2.57 6.22 -14.15
CA LYS A 75 3.64 5.92 -13.18
C LYS A 75 3.36 4.65 -12.40
N SER A 76 2.12 4.47 -11.93
CA SER A 76 1.69 3.29 -11.18
C SER A 76 1.68 2.03 -12.05
N THR A 77 1.24 2.14 -13.31
CA THR A 77 1.24 1.03 -14.26
C THR A 77 2.66 0.58 -14.58
N VAL A 78 3.58 1.51 -14.81
CA VAL A 78 5.01 1.19 -15.04
C VAL A 78 5.60 0.49 -13.81
N LEU A 79 5.34 1.00 -12.61
CA LEU A 79 5.80 0.37 -11.37
C LEU A 79 5.21 -1.03 -11.18
N TRP A 80 3.91 -1.22 -11.49
CA TRP A 80 3.24 -2.51 -11.39
C TRP A 80 3.87 -3.55 -12.33
N ILE A 81 4.11 -3.18 -13.60
CA ILE A 81 4.77 -4.05 -14.58
C ILE A 81 6.19 -4.39 -14.12
N LEU A 82 6.93 -3.41 -13.60
CA LEU A 82 8.28 -3.61 -13.10
C LEU A 82 8.31 -4.54 -11.89
N MET A 83 7.30 -4.45 -11.01
CA MET A 83 7.10 -5.38 -9.89
C MET A 83 6.76 -6.79 -10.37
N LEU A 84 5.91 -6.95 -11.37
CA LEU A 84 5.58 -8.27 -11.91
C LEU A 84 6.82 -8.93 -12.54
N LEU A 85 7.60 -8.18 -13.32
CA LEU A 85 8.83 -8.69 -13.92
C LEU A 85 9.88 -9.06 -12.85
N GLY A 86 10.08 -8.22 -11.84
CA GLY A 86 10.99 -8.49 -10.73
C GLY A 86 10.59 -9.71 -9.92
N THR A 87 9.29 -9.86 -9.62
CA THR A 87 8.77 -11.06 -8.95
C THR A 87 8.97 -12.32 -9.80
N GLY A 88 8.65 -12.24 -11.09
CA GLY A 88 8.86 -13.34 -12.04
C GLY A 88 10.32 -13.78 -12.10
N PHE A 89 11.26 -12.83 -12.17
CA PHE A 89 12.70 -13.09 -12.17
C PHE A 89 13.14 -13.81 -10.89
N LEU A 90 12.76 -13.30 -9.71
CA LEU A 90 13.12 -13.93 -8.43
C LEU A 90 12.54 -15.34 -8.26
N VAL A 91 11.31 -15.57 -8.76
CA VAL A 91 10.69 -16.91 -8.70
C VAL A 91 11.40 -17.89 -9.61
N VAL A 92 11.77 -17.47 -10.82
CA VAL A 92 12.52 -18.33 -11.78
C VAL A 92 13.90 -18.66 -11.19
N ASP A 93 14.63 -17.68 -10.67
CA ASP A 93 15.95 -17.91 -10.07
C ASP A 93 15.87 -18.86 -8.88
N ALA A 94 14.89 -18.68 -7.98
CA ALA A 94 14.67 -19.59 -6.86
C ALA A 94 14.37 -21.01 -7.33
N TYR A 95 13.52 -21.16 -8.35
CA TYR A 95 13.18 -22.47 -8.94
C TYR A 95 14.40 -23.15 -9.56
N VAL A 96 15.22 -22.43 -10.33
CA VAL A 96 16.45 -22.94 -10.93
C VAL A 96 17.44 -23.41 -9.84
N CYS A 97 17.63 -22.61 -8.79
CA CYS A 97 18.52 -22.96 -7.67
C CYS A 97 18.08 -24.24 -6.95
N LEU A 98 16.77 -24.46 -6.77
CA LEU A 98 16.22 -25.67 -6.17
C LEU A 98 16.44 -26.91 -7.06
N ARG A 99 16.47 -26.76 -8.38
CA ARG A 99 16.69 -27.85 -9.35
C ARG A 99 18.14 -28.21 -9.53
N MET A 100 19.09 -27.31 -9.33
CA MET A 100 20.52 -27.54 -9.59
C MET A 100 21.17 -28.56 -8.63
N GLY A 101 20.65 -28.75 -7.40
CA GLY A 101 21.11 -29.79 -6.46
C GLY A 101 22.56 -29.69 -6.01
N THR A 102 23.33 -28.67 -6.40
CA THR A 102 24.73 -28.47 -6.04
C THR A 102 24.87 -27.77 -4.68
N PRO A 103 25.98 -28.01 -3.91
CA PRO A 103 26.19 -27.25 -2.68
C PRO A 103 26.21 -25.75 -2.86
N PHE A 104 26.72 -25.27 -3.99
CA PHE A 104 26.76 -23.85 -4.35
C PHE A 104 25.37 -23.26 -4.54
N SER A 105 24.40 -24.01 -5.10
CA SER A 105 23.03 -23.53 -5.30
C SER A 105 22.30 -23.24 -3.98
N LYS A 106 22.68 -23.90 -2.88
CA LYS A 106 22.12 -23.62 -1.55
C LYS A 106 22.49 -22.22 -1.07
N TYR A 107 23.74 -21.81 -1.21
CA TYR A 107 24.18 -20.46 -0.84
C TYR A 107 23.50 -19.38 -1.71
N LEU A 108 23.40 -19.65 -3.02
CA LEU A 108 22.67 -18.77 -3.94
C LEU A 108 21.18 -18.64 -3.55
N PHE A 109 20.54 -19.73 -3.18
CA PHE A 109 19.15 -19.72 -2.74
C PHE A 109 18.93 -18.83 -1.49
N PHE A 110 19.81 -18.90 -0.49
CA PHE A 110 19.75 -17.99 0.66
C PHE A 110 19.94 -16.52 0.27
N ALA A 111 20.85 -16.24 -0.66
CA ALA A 111 21.04 -14.88 -1.18
C ALA A 111 19.78 -14.37 -1.90
N ILE A 112 19.14 -15.20 -2.73
CA ILE A 112 17.88 -14.86 -3.42
C ILE A 112 16.77 -14.59 -2.41
N ILE A 113 16.65 -15.36 -1.33
CA ILE A 113 15.69 -15.11 -0.26
C ILE A 113 15.95 -13.76 0.41
N ALA A 114 17.19 -13.43 0.74
CA ALA A 114 17.53 -12.15 1.35
C ALA A 114 17.16 -10.95 0.43
N ILE A 115 17.50 -11.06 -0.86
CA ILE A 115 17.09 -10.06 -1.87
C ILE A 115 15.57 -9.99 -2.00
N GLY A 116 14.89 -11.14 -1.98
CA GLY A 116 13.43 -11.24 -2.02
C GLY A 116 12.74 -10.54 -0.86
N ILE A 117 13.29 -10.63 0.35
CA ILE A 117 12.76 -9.92 1.54
C ILE A 117 12.87 -8.38 1.34
N LEU A 118 14.05 -7.90 0.91
CA LEU A 118 14.24 -6.47 0.63
C LEU A 118 13.31 -5.99 -0.48
N TYR A 119 13.18 -6.77 -1.54
CA TYR A 119 12.26 -6.49 -2.63
C TYR A 119 10.80 -6.42 -2.16
N PHE A 120 10.36 -7.35 -1.31
CA PHE A 120 9.02 -7.38 -0.75
C PHE A 120 8.73 -6.14 0.09
N ILE A 121 9.70 -5.67 0.91
CA ILE A 121 9.58 -4.42 1.66
C ILE A 121 9.35 -3.24 0.72
N VAL A 122 10.11 -3.14 -0.38
CA VAL A 122 9.93 -2.07 -1.38
C VAL A 122 8.54 -2.15 -2.01
N CYS A 123 8.06 -3.35 -2.38
CA CYS A 123 6.76 -3.55 -2.98
C CYS A 123 5.61 -3.04 -2.10
N ILE A 124 5.69 -3.25 -0.79
CA ILE A 124 4.68 -2.78 0.17
C ILE A 124 4.61 -1.25 0.24
N TYR A 125 5.75 -0.57 0.16
CA TYR A 125 5.84 0.88 0.30
C TYR A 125 5.63 1.65 -1.01
N ILE A 126 5.80 1.02 -2.19
CA ILE A 126 5.92 1.73 -3.47
C ILE A 126 4.65 2.52 -3.84
N PHE A 127 3.46 1.93 -3.67
CA PHE A 127 2.18 2.58 -3.97
C PHE A 127 1.80 3.66 -2.95
N PRO A 128 1.91 3.45 -1.63
CA PRO A 128 1.70 4.50 -0.64
C PRO A 128 2.65 5.69 -0.80
N VAL A 129 3.94 5.43 -1.08
CA VAL A 129 4.93 6.49 -1.33
C VAL A 129 4.59 7.28 -2.60
N LEU A 130 4.22 6.60 -3.69
CA LEU A 130 3.82 7.28 -4.91
C LEU A 130 2.56 8.13 -4.71
N ALA A 131 1.60 7.64 -3.93
CA ALA A 131 0.37 8.35 -3.59
C ALA A 131 0.65 9.63 -2.80
N PHE A 132 1.48 9.55 -1.77
CA PHE A 132 1.75 10.65 -0.85
C PHE A 132 2.70 11.69 -1.44
N PHE A 133 3.88 11.28 -1.92
CA PHE A 133 4.95 12.19 -2.37
C PHE A 133 4.86 12.61 -3.84
N GLN A 134 4.02 11.94 -4.65
CA GLN A 134 3.80 12.24 -6.08
C GLN A 134 5.10 12.33 -6.91
N VAL A 135 6.11 11.55 -6.55
CA VAL A 135 7.44 11.53 -7.17
C VAL A 135 7.46 10.78 -8.51
N ASN A 136 8.61 10.78 -9.18
CA ASN A 136 8.85 9.96 -10.36
C ASN A 136 9.06 8.48 -9.99
N VAL A 137 8.99 7.58 -10.96
CA VAL A 137 9.17 6.12 -10.77
C VAL A 137 10.46 5.79 -10.01
N LYS A 138 11.60 6.37 -10.41
CA LYS A 138 12.89 6.17 -9.72
C LYS A 138 12.87 6.70 -8.28
N GLY A 139 12.25 7.86 -8.06
CA GLY A 139 12.07 8.44 -6.73
C GLY A 139 11.17 7.59 -5.83
N ALA A 140 10.10 7.00 -6.39
CA ALA A 140 9.21 6.12 -5.65
C ALA A 140 9.95 4.87 -5.14
N ILE A 141 10.76 4.23 -5.99
CA ILE A 141 11.57 3.06 -5.61
C ILE A 141 12.59 3.42 -4.53
N LYS A 142 13.36 4.52 -4.74
CA LYS A 142 14.36 4.99 -3.79
C LYS A 142 13.74 5.31 -2.42
N ASN A 143 12.66 6.08 -2.41
CA ASN A 143 12.00 6.47 -1.17
C ASN A 143 11.32 5.27 -0.48
N ALA A 144 10.70 4.35 -1.24
CA ALA A 144 10.13 3.12 -0.69
C ALA A 144 11.21 2.26 0.00
N PHE A 145 12.39 2.13 -0.61
CA PHE A 145 13.51 1.42 0.00
C PHE A 145 14.01 2.09 1.28
N ILE A 146 14.30 3.40 1.23
CA ILE A 146 14.80 4.17 2.39
C ILE A 146 13.80 4.13 3.54
N MET A 147 12.51 4.39 3.26
CA MET A 147 11.47 4.45 4.28
C MET A 147 11.14 3.06 4.86
N GLY A 148 11.11 2.03 4.00
CA GLY A 148 10.82 0.67 4.40
C GLY A 148 11.92 0.06 5.28
N VAL A 149 13.19 0.23 4.89
CA VAL A 149 14.34 -0.27 5.66
C VAL A 149 14.67 0.63 6.85
N GLY A 150 14.50 1.94 6.72
CA GLY A 150 14.79 2.90 7.79
C GLY A 150 13.83 2.88 8.96
N ASN A 151 12.62 2.27 8.82
CA ASN A 151 11.61 2.19 9.88
C ASN A 151 11.10 0.75 10.07
N LEU A 152 12.00 -0.19 10.30
CA LEU A 152 11.69 -1.62 10.45
C LEU A 152 10.53 -1.93 11.42
N PRO A 153 10.39 -1.30 12.60
CA PRO A 153 9.27 -1.61 13.51
C PRO A 153 7.90 -1.34 12.88
N LEU A 154 7.73 -0.18 12.21
CA LEU A 154 6.48 0.16 11.52
C LEU A 154 6.26 -0.69 10.26
N THR A 155 7.34 -1.06 9.58
CA THR A 155 7.29 -1.98 8.44
C THR A 155 6.82 -3.36 8.86
N MET A 156 7.33 -3.90 9.98
CA MET A 156 6.88 -5.18 10.53
C MET A 156 5.40 -5.13 10.92
N LEU A 157 4.96 -4.05 11.58
CA LEU A 157 3.56 -3.86 11.91
C LEU A 157 2.67 -3.83 10.65
N THR A 158 3.10 -3.13 9.60
CA THR A 158 2.38 -3.09 8.32
C THR A 158 2.30 -4.49 7.69
N ILE A 159 3.39 -5.26 7.70
CA ILE A 159 3.42 -6.64 7.19
C ILE A 159 2.43 -7.52 7.97
N ILE A 160 2.39 -7.41 9.29
CA ILE A 160 1.44 -8.16 10.13
C ILE A 160 -0.01 -7.81 9.75
N ILE A 161 -0.33 -6.52 9.58
CA ILE A 161 -1.67 -6.08 9.15
C ILE A 161 -2.03 -6.68 7.79
N LEU A 162 -1.10 -6.68 6.83
CA LEU A 162 -1.32 -7.26 5.50
C LEU A 162 -1.52 -8.77 5.56
N ILE A 163 -0.72 -9.50 6.36
CA ILE A 163 -0.85 -10.96 6.52
C ILE A 163 -2.21 -11.31 7.13
N ILE A 164 -2.62 -10.61 8.20
CA ILE A 164 -3.93 -10.80 8.83
C ILE A 164 -5.05 -10.51 7.82
N GLY A 165 -4.94 -9.42 7.05
CA GLY A 165 -5.90 -9.08 6.01
C GLY A 165 -6.00 -10.16 4.93
N CYS A 166 -4.88 -10.65 4.42
CA CYS A 166 -4.83 -11.76 3.45
C CYS A 166 -5.44 -13.04 4.01
N PHE A 167 -5.17 -13.37 5.28
CA PHE A 167 -5.74 -14.55 5.94
C PHE A 167 -7.26 -14.44 6.06
N ILE A 168 -7.79 -13.27 6.42
CA ILE A 168 -9.24 -13.05 6.50
C ILE A 168 -9.88 -13.12 5.11
N ILE A 169 -9.25 -12.54 4.07
CA ILE A 169 -9.74 -12.62 2.69
C ILE A 169 -9.77 -14.07 2.20
N TYR A 170 -8.78 -14.89 2.58
CA TYR A 170 -8.74 -16.31 2.24
C TYR A 170 -9.90 -17.09 2.87
N THR A 171 -10.29 -16.77 4.11
CA THR A 171 -11.39 -17.43 4.82
C THR A 171 -12.77 -16.94 4.36
N VAL A 172 -12.88 -15.65 3.98
CA VAL A 172 -14.16 -15.02 3.59
C VAL A 172 -13.97 -14.21 2.29
N PRO A 173 -13.84 -14.89 1.12
CA PRO A 173 -13.50 -14.23 -0.14
C PRO A 173 -14.53 -13.20 -0.61
N TYR A 174 -15.78 -13.30 -0.20
CA TYR A 174 -16.84 -12.36 -0.58
C TYR A 174 -16.62 -10.94 -0.05
N LEU A 175 -15.82 -10.78 1.01
CA LEU A 175 -15.52 -9.49 1.63
C LEU A 175 -14.25 -8.83 1.08
N ILE A 176 -13.70 -9.28 -0.04
CA ILE A 176 -12.45 -8.78 -0.61
C ILE A 176 -12.45 -7.25 -0.82
N PHE A 177 -13.60 -6.68 -1.24
CA PHE A 177 -13.72 -5.23 -1.44
C PHE A 177 -13.68 -4.45 -0.12
N ALA A 178 -14.35 -4.97 0.90
CA ALA A 178 -14.42 -4.33 2.22
C ALA A 178 -13.09 -4.50 2.96
N LEU A 179 -12.56 -5.72 2.98
CA LEU A 179 -11.31 -6.04 3.68
C LEU A 179 -10.09 -5.39 3.02
N GLY A 180 -10.02 -5.39 1.67
CA GLY A 180 -8.91 -4.75 0.95
C GLY A 180 -8.77 -3.26 1.28
N SER A 181 -9.88 -2.52 1.25
CA SER A 181 -9.88 -1.11 1.59
C SER A 181 -9.70 -0.84 3.09
N PHE A 182 -10.24 -1.71 3.95
CA PHE A 182 -10.04 -1.60 5.39
C PHE A 182 -8.58 -1.83 5.78
N VAL A 183 -7.93 -2.85 5.22
CA VAL A 183 -6.50 -3.12 5.40
C VAL A 183 -5.65 -1.94 4.90
N ALA A 184 -5.99 -1.37 3.74
CA ALA A 184 -5.35 -0.17 3.23
C ALA A 184 -5.53 1.04 4.16
N TYR A 185 -6.71 1.22 4.74
CA TYR A 185 -6.99 2.30 5.70
C TYR A 185 -6.20 2.13 7.00
N VAL A 186 -6.21 0.94 7.60
CA VAL A 186 -5.46 0.67 8.84
C VAL A 186 -3.95 0.80 8.60
N SER A 187 -3.43 0.28 7.49
CA SER A 187 -2.00 0.42 7.14
C SER A 187 -1.61 1.88 6.85
N SER A 188 -2.54 2.72 6.39
CA SER A 188 -2.30 4.15 6.14
C SER A 188 -1.87 4.92 7.39
N PHE A 189 -2.31 4.54 8.59
CA PHE A 189 -1.82 5.15 9.84
C PHE A 189 -0.33 4.85 10.07
N CYS A 190 0.12 3.62 9.78
CA CYS A 190 1.53 3.26 9.86
C CYS A 190 2.35 4.05 8.84
N TYR A 191 1.89 4.13 7.59
CA TYR A 191 2.57 4.90 6.54
C TYR A 191 2.64 6.39 6.87
N LEU A 192 1.56 7.00 7.36
CA LEU A 192 1.57 8.42 7.75
C LEU A 192 2.58 8.71 8.86
N SER A 193 2.72 7.81 9.84
CA SER A 193 3.72 7.96 10.91
C SER A 193 5.14 7.97 10.36
N VAL A 194 5.42 7.11 9.37
CA VAL A 194 6.70 7.09 8.66
C VAL A 194 6.87 8.37 7.83
N PHE A 195 5.89 8.72 7.00
CA PHE A 195 6.01 9.83 6.04
C PHE A 195 6.16 11.19 6.73
N LYS A 196 5.41 11.43 7.80
CA LYS A 196 5.52 12.67 8.60
C LYS A 196 6.92 12.85 9.18
N LYS A 197 7.57 11.76 9.62
CA LYS A 197 8.96 11.81 10.10
C LYS A 197 9.91 12.33 9.02
N TYR A 198 9.82 11.80 7.79
CA TYR A 198 10.70 12.23 6.69
C TYR A 198 10.39 13.63 6.17
N VAL A 199 9.14 14.06 6.18
CA VAL A 199 8.75 15.42 5.81
C VAL A 199 9.32 16.43 6.82
N ASN A 200 9.22 16.13 8.11
CA ASN A 200 9.76 17.02 9.16
C ASN A 200 11.28 17.11 9.09
N THR A 201 12.00 16.00 8.89
CA THR A 201 13.45 15.98 8.74
C THR A 201 13.89 16.83 7.54
N ALA A 202 13.22 16.69 6.38
CA ALA A 202 13.53 17.49 5.21
C ALA A 202 13.31 19.01 5.44
N ALA A 203 12.28 19.38 6.23
CA ALA A 203 12.02 20.78 6.58
C ALA A 203 13.01 21.36 7.61
N GLU A 204 13.69 20.51 8.39
CA GLU A 204 14.75 20.91 9.32
C GLU A 204 16.09 21.11 8.60
N ASP A 205 16.37 20.31 7.57
CA ASP A 205 17.60 20.40 6.76
C ASP A 205 17.62 21.63 5.82
N GLU A 206 16.44 22.26 5.56
CA GLU A 206 16.32 23.48 4.76
C GLU A 206 16.41 24.79 5.59
N LYS A 207 16.53 24.72 6.92
CA LYS A 207 16.67 25.87 7.83
C LYS A 207 18.12 26.09 8.24
#